data_4df2c056bf9893456695241037ce3bfa
#
_entry.id   4df2c056bf9893456695241037ce3bfa
#
_cell.length_a   1.000
_cell.length_b   1.000
_cell.length_c   1.000
_cell.angle_alpha   90.00
_cell.angle_beta   90.00
_cell.angle_gamma   90.00
#
_symmetry.space_group_name_H-M   'P 1'
#
loop_
_entity.id
_entity.type
_entity.pdbx_description
1 polymer ?
#
loop_
_entity_poly.entity_id
_entity_poly.type
_entity_poly.pdbx_seq_one_letter_code
_entity_poly.pdbx_strand_id
1 'polypeptide(L)'
;LTDTNKTLWGNFLIEYDGKKILFACDTGIGDIYKSIGQKYGPIDLTFINIGAYNFYPIMPYKDKSIYHTNPEEALEIAQNLKSKKVVGMHWGTFVLSLEPIMEPPKRFKASANKYGFKKEDVLIYKIGEFDSLKKLLSYN
;
A
#
# COMPACT_ATOMS: atom_id res chain seq x y z
N LEU A 1 10.55 -5.97 -27.45
CA LEU A 1 9.91 -4.73 -27.00
C LEU A 1 11.01 -3.69 -26.82
N THR A 2 10.96 -2.60 -27.60
CA THR A 2 12.03 -1.57 -27.68
C THR A 2 11.79 -0.40 -26.69
N ASP A 3 10.72 -0.45 -25.94
CA ASP A 3 10.22 0.60 -25.04
C ASP A 3 10.22 0.22 -23.55
N THR A 4 10.89 -0.88 -23.20
CA THR A 4 11.01 -1.33 -21.81
C THR A 4 11.51 -0.19 -20.92
N ASN A 5 10.77 0.13 -19.86
CA ASN A 5 11.05 1.19 -18.90
C ASN A 5 11.15 2.63 -19.48
N LYS A 6 10.56 2.88 -20.64
CA LYS A 6 10.50 4.25 -21.21
C LYS A 6 9.30 5.06 -20.75
N THR A 7 8.23 4.40 -20.31
CA THR A 7 7.09 5.03 -19.67
C THR A 7 7.31 5.15 -18.17
N LEU A 8 6.90 6.27 -17.61
CA LEU A 8 7.03 6.51 -16.16
C LEU A 8 5.86 5.83 -15.41
N TRP A 9 6.19 5.22 -14.29
CA TRP A 9 5.21 4.89 -13.26
C TRP A 9 4.98 6.10 -12.38
N GLY A 10 3.84 6.17 -11.73
CA GLY A 10 3.53 7.26 -10.84
C GLY A 10 2.54 6.88 -9.76
N ASN A 11 2.51 7.72 -8.73
CA ASN A 11 1.46 7.72 -7.74
C ASN A 11 0.57 8.95 -7.96
N PHE A 12 -0.67 8.87 -7.53
CA PHE A 12 -1.61 9.98 -7.60
C PHE A 12 -1.86 10.54 -6.20
N LEU A 13 -1.52 11.80 -5.99
CA LEU A 13 -1.95 12.55 -4.82
C LEU A 13 -3.18 13.38 -5.21
N ILE A 14 -4.30 13.07 -4.58
CA ILE A 14 -5.57 13.74 -4.78
C ILE A 14 -5.81 14.65 -3.59
N GLU A 15 -5.98 15.93 -3.85
CA GLU A 15 -6.35 16.93 -2.83
C GLU A 15 -7.76 17.43 -3.10
N TYR A 16 -8.65 17.27 -2.14
CA TYR A 16 -10.04 17.71 -2.23
C TYR A 16 -10.57 18.06 -0.84
N ASP A 17 -11.16 19.22 -0.70
CA ASP A 17 -11.77 19.73 0.53
C ASP A 17 -10.84 19.60 1.76
N GLY A 18 -9.58 20.01 1.60
CA GLY A 18 -8.56 19.94 2.64
C GLY A 18 -8.11 18.53 3.03
N LYS A 19 -8.55 17.51 2.30
CA LYS A 19 -8.15 16.11 2.49
C LYS A 19 -7.16 15.68 1.42
N LYS A 20 -6.25 14.80 1.79
CA LYS A 20 -5.20 14.24 0.93
C LYS A 20 -5.34 12.73 0.85
N ILE A 21 -5.51 12.24 -0.36
CA ILE A 21 -5.60 10.81 -0.66
C ILE A 21 -4.46 10.45 -1.59
N LEU A 22 -3.63 9.48 -1.21
CA LEU A 22 -2.58 8.96 -2.06
C LEU A 22 -2.96 7.59 -2.59
N PHE A 23 -2.97 7.45 -3.91
CA PHE A 23 -3.11 6.17 -4.59
C PHE A 23 -1.74 5.75 -5.13
N ALA A 24 -1.14 4.75 -4.50
CA ALA A 24 0.25 4.36 -4.78
C ALA A 24 0.41 3.50 -6.03
N CYS A 25 -0.69 3.05 -6.65
CA CYS A 25 -0.64 2.13 -7.79
C CYS A 25 0.15 0.85 -7.44
N ASP A 26 0.86 0.30 -8.41
CA ASP A 26 1.78 -0.82 -8.22
C ASP A 26 3.15 -0.26 -7.88
N THR A 27 3.57 -0.44 -6.65
CA THR A 27 4.83 0.12 -6.16
C THR A 27 5.65 -0.88 -5.33
N GLY A 28 6.97 -0.73 -5.38
CA GLY A 28 7.90 -1.29 -4.41
C GLY A 28 8.27 -0.29 -3.34
N ILE A 29 9.04 -0.74 -2.35
CA ILE A 29 9.57 0.15 -1.32
C ILE A 29 10.63 1.09 -1.89
N GLY A 30 10.67 2.34 -1.42
CA GLY A 30 11.67 3.31 -1.84
C GLY A 30 11.67 4.58 -0.99
N ASP A 31 12.81 5.27 -0.97
CA ASP A 31 13.00 6.50 -0.17
C ASP A 31 12.15 7.69 -0.62
N ILE A 32 11.59 7.63 -1.82
CA ILE A 32 10.73 8.67 -2.36
C ILE A 32 9.54 8.99 -1.43
N TYR A 33 9.03 7.98 -0.72
CA TYR A 33 7.89 8.14 0.18
C TYR A 33 8.20 8.98 1.42
N LYS A 34 9.46 8.98 1.88
CA LYS A 34 9.91 9.91 2.93
C LYS A 34 9.84 11.35 2.44
N SER A 35 10.31 11.60 1.22
CA SER A 35 10.27 12.92 0.59
C SER A 35 8.83 13.41 0.35
N ILE A 36 7.94 12.51 -0.11
CA ILE A 36 6.51 12.80 -0.29
C ILE A 36 5.87 13.13 1.06
N GLY A 37 6.12 12.33 2.10
CA GLY A 37 5.60 12.56 3.45
C GLY A 37 6.12 13.84 4.11
N GLN A 38 7.36 14.26 3.79
CA GLN A 38 7.90 15.55 4.24
C GLN A 38 7.22 16.71 3.53
N LYS A 39 7.03 16.61 2.22
CA LYS A 39 6.52 17.71 1.39
C LYS A 39 4.99 17.85 1.44
N TYR A 40 4.27 16.75 1.45
CA TYR A 40 2.82 16.72 1.29
C TYR A 40 2.06 16.16 2.49
N GLY A 41 2.74 15.44 3.38
CA GLY A 41 2.11 14.84 4.57
C GLY A 41 1.61 15.85 5.60
N PRO A 42 0.75 15.45 6.52
CA PRO A 42 0.21 14.10 6.63
C PRO A 42 -0.79 13.77 5.50
N ILE A 43 -0.82 12.51 5.08
CA ILE A 43 -1.78 11.98 4.12
C ILE A 43 -2.99 11.42 4.90
N ASP A 44 -4.21 11.78 4.51
CA ASP A 44 -5.40 11.33 5.24
C ASP A 44 -5.71 9.85 4.96
N LEU A 45 -5.55 9.40 3.71
CA LEU A 45 -5.82 8.04 3.29
C LEU A 45 -4.83 7.60 2.21
N THR A 46 -4.19 6.45 2.39
CA THR A 46 -3.29 5.87 1.40
C THR A 46 -3.83 4.53 0.92
N PHE A 47 -3.94 4.36 -0.40
CA PHE A 47 -4.19 3.08 -1.05
C PHE A 47 -2.86 2.51 -1.54
N ILE A 48 -2.52 1.28 -1.15
CA ILE A 48 -1.23 0.68 -1.46
C ILE A 48 -1.35 -0.83 -1.70
N ASN A 49 -0.60 -1.34 -2.67
CA ASN A 49 -0.52 -2.77 -2.95
C ASN A 49 0.12 -3.53 -1.77
N ILE A 50 -0.44 -4.72 -1.47
CA ILE A 50 0.04 -5.61 -0.41
C ILE A 50 0.23 -7.04 -0.87
N GLY A 51 0.07 -7.32 -2.16
CA GLY A 51 0.20 -8.66 -2.76
C GLY A 51 1.13 -8.69 -3.96
N ALA A 52 1.38 -9.86 -4.48
CA ALA A 52 2.29 -10.13 -5.60
C ALA A 52 3.77 -9.83 -5.26
N TYR A 53 4.22 -10.22 -4.09
CA TYR A 53 5.58 -9.93 -3.60
C TYR A 53 6.49 -11.15 -3.51
N ASN A 54 5.96 -12.38 -3.42
CA ASN A 54 6.77 -13.57 -3.21
C ASN A 54 7.02 -14.33 -4.50
N PHE A 55 8.23 -14.25 -5.02
CA PHE A 55 8.67 -14.98 -6.22
C PHE A 55 9.73 -16.04 -5.92
N TYR A 56 9.96 -16.38 -4.64
CA TYR A 56 10.87 -17.46 -4.27
C TYR A 56 10.24 -18.83 -4.59
N PRO A 57 10.96 -19.81 -5.19
CA PRO A 57 12.41 -19.82 -5.48
C PRO A 57 12.77 -19.31 -6.91
N ILE A 58 11.81 -18.82 -7.68
CA ILE A 58 12.05 -18.33 -9.05
C ILE A 58 13.03 -17.16 -9.04
N MET A 59 12.90 -16.29 -8.04
CA MET A 59 13.86 -15.24 -7.74
C MET A 59 14.53 -15.46 -6.37
N PRO A 60 15.84 -15.16 -6.23
CA PRO A 60 16.62 -15.56 -5.05
C PRO A 60 16.28 -14.77 -3.77
N TYR A 61 15.32 -13.86 -3.82
CA TYR A 61 14.97 -12.99 -2.70
C TYR A 61 13.68 -13.47 -2.02
N LYS A 62 13.83 -14.07 -0.84
CA LYS A 62 12.71 -14.63 -0.09
C LYS A 62 11.86 -13.56 0.62
N ASP A 63 12.47 -12.46 1.02
CA ASP A 63 11.83 -11.47 1.92
C ASP A 63 11.88 -10.03 1.39
N LYS A 64 12.38 -9.80 0.17
CA LYS A 64 12.38 -8.48 -0.47
C LYS A 64 11.49 -8.51 -1.69
N SER A 65 10.47 -7.69 -1.70
CA SER A 65 9.71 -7.46 -2.91
C SER A 65 10.56 -6.64 -3.88
N ILE A 66 10.69 -7.14 -5.10
CA ILE A 66 11.46 -6.43 -6.15
C ILE A 66 10.53 -5.48 -6.90
N TYR A 67 9.26 -5.85 -7.05
CA TYR A 67 8.30 -5.12 -7.87
C TYR A 67 7.14 -4.54 -7.07
N HIS A 68 6.66 -5.26 -6.06
CA HIS A 68 5.51 -4.90 -5.25
C HIS A 68 5.87 -4.97 -3.77
N THR A 69 5.32 -4.07 -2.97
CA THR A 69 5.49 -4.12 -1.52
C THR A 69 4.85 -5.36 -0.93
N ASN A 70 5.54 -5.98 0.03
CA ASN A 70 4.89 -6.87 0.97
C ASN A 70 4.06 -6.07 2.01
N PRO A 71 3.21 -6.71 2.82
CA PRO A 71 2.36 -6.01 3.77
C PRO A 71 3.09 -5.10 4.77
N GLU A 72 4.25 -5.51 5.23
CA GLU A 72 5.07 -4.74 6.18
C GLU A 72 5.71 -3.53 5.51
N GLU A 73 6.24 -3.69 4.30
CA GLU A 73 6.80 -2.60 3.50
C GLU A 73 5.72 -1.57 3.13
N ALA A 74 4.49 -2.03 2.85
CA ALA A 74 3.35 -1.15 2.60
C ALA A 74 3.02 -0.28 3.84
N LEU A 75 3.08 -0.86 5.03
CA LEU A 75 2.90 -0.11 6.27
C LEU A 75 4.06 0.85 6.55
N GLU A 76 5.29 0.48 6.22
CA GLU A 76 6.46 1.36 6.32
C GLU A 76 6.31 2.58 5.39
N ILE A 77 5.86 2.37 4.16
CA ILE A 77 5.54 3.46 3.23
C ILE A 77 4.46 4.36 3.82
N ALA A 78 3.38 3.80 4.32
CA ALA A 78 2.30 4.57 4.93
C ALA A 78 2.78 5.38 6.15
N GLN A 79 3.68 4.81 6.96
CA GLN A 79 4.34 5.52 8.06
C GLN A 79 5.20 6.69 7.55
N ASN A 80 6.01 6.47 6.52
CA ASN A 80 6.85 7.50 5.90
C ASN A 80 6.00 8.65 5.31
N LEU A 81 4.82 8.34 4.77
CA LEU A 81 3.83 9.31 4.28
C LEU A 81 3.10 10.04 5.41
N LYS A 82 3.28 9.64 6.66
CA LYS A 82 2.50 10.10 7.82
C LYS A 82 1.01 9.88 7.60
N SER A 83 0.66 8.74 7.02
CA SER A 83 -0.72 8.39 6.71
C SER A 83 -1.54 8.20 7.98
N LYS A 84 -2.78 8.71 7.97
CA LYS A 84 -3.71 8.52 9.11
C LYS A 84 -4.42 7.17 9.00
N LYS A 85 -4.82 6.79 7.77
CA LYS A 85 -5.41 5.49 7.46
C LYS A 85 -4.77 4.91 6.20
N VAL A 86 -4.77 3.59 6.10
CA VAL A 86 -4.20 2.89 4.95
C VAL A 86 -5.09 1.73 4.51
N VAL A 87 -5.31 1.64 3.21
CA VAL A 87 -6.09 0.57 2.56
C VAL A 87 -5.14 -0.32 1.78
N GLY A 88 -5.13 -1.60 2.11
CA GLY A 88 -4.41 -2.61 1.34
C GLY A 88 -5.20 -3.02 0.09
N MET A 89 -4.57 -2.90 -1.06
CA MET A 89 -5.12 -3.32 -2.35
C MET A 89 -4.20 -4.31 -3.08
N HIS A 90 -4.56 -4.71 -4.30
CA HIS A 90 -3.75 -5.59 -5.14
C HIS A 90 -3.48 -6.96 -4.51
N TRP A 91 -4.53 -7.60 -3.96
CA TRP A 91 -4.47 -8.93 -3.35
C TRP A 91 -5.76 -9.73 -3.64
N GLY A 92 -5.65 -11.04 -3.62
CA GLY A 92 -6.81 -11.95 -3.58
C GLY A 92 -7.62 -12.12 -4.88
N THR A 93 -7.34 -11.39 -5.97
CA THR A 93 -8.08 -11.48 -7.23
C THR A 93 -7.42 -12.49 -8.18
N PHE A 94 -6.11 -12.42 -8.33
CA PHE A 94 -5.33 -13.30 -9.19
C PHE A 94 -4.16 -13.90 -8.42
N VAL A 95 -3.77 -15.12 -8.76
CA VAL A 95 -2.53 -15.72 -8.28
C VAL A 95 -1.39 -15.23 -9.17
N LEU A 96 -0.74 -14.14 -8.74
CA LEU A 96 0.35 -13.50 -9.48
C LEU A 96 1.74 -13.88 -8.94
N SER A 97 1.79 -14.49 -7.76
CA SER A 97 3.01 -14.83 -7.04
C SER A 97 2.79 -16.04 -6.14
N LEU A 98 3.73 -16.39 -5.30
CA LEU A 98 3.73 -17.66 -4.55
C LEU A 98 3.33 -17.52 -3.09
N GLU A 99 2.99 -16.34 -2.59
CA GLU A 99 2.39 -16.22 -1.27
C GLU A 99 0.95 -16.79 -1.25
N PRO A 100 0.53 -17.38 -0.13
CA PRO A 100 -0.85 -17.81 0.05
C PRO A 100 -1.82 -16.64 -0.11
N ILE A 101 -2.91 -16.84 -0.87
CA ILE A 101 -3.87 -15.77 -1.25
C ILE A 101 -4.34 -14.93 -0.05
N MET A 102 -4.54 -15.56 1.11
CA MET A 102 -5.02 -14.87 2.32
C MET A 102 -3.90 -14.40 3.27
N GLU A 103 -2.65 -14.56 2.89
CA GLU A 103 -1.51 -14.10 3.68
C GLU A 103 -1.42 -12.57 3.71
N PRO A 104 -1.49 -11.85 2.57
CA PRO A 104 -1.33 -10.40 2.54
C PRO A 104 -2.27 -9.67 3.51
N PRO A 105 -3.59 -9.86 3.49
CA PRO A 105 -4.49 -9.14 4.42
C PRO A 105 -4.26 -9.52 5.88
N LYS A 106 -3.90 -10.76 6.19
CA LYS A 106 -3.61 -11.20 7.56
C LYS A 106 -2.36 -10.53 8.10
N ARG A 107 -1.26 -10.54 7.33
CA ARG A 107 0.01 -9.89 7.70
C ARG A 107 -0.16 -8.39 7.85
N PHE A 108 -0.87 -7.74 6.90
CA PHE A 108 -1.13 -6.32 6.93
C PHE A 108 -1.82 -5.88 8.22
N LYS A 109 -2.90 -6.55 8.60
CA LYS A 109 -3.61 -6.31 9.86
C LYS A 109 -2.78 -6.63 11.10
N ALA A 110 -2.04 -7.75 11.09
CA ALA A 110 -1.24 -8.19 12.22
C ALA A 110 -0.06 -7.23 12.51
N SER A 111 0.51 -6.64 11.47
CA SER A 111 1.68 -5.76 11.57
C SER A 111 1.34 -4.30 11.88
N ALA A 112 0.06 -3.90 11.92
CA ALA A 112 -0.38 -2.52 12.09
C ALA A 112 0.32 -1.80 13.24
N ASN A 113 0.28 -2.35 14.44
CA ASN A 113 0.83 -1.74 15.65
C ASN A 113 2.35 -1.55 15.59
N LYS A 114 3.06 -2.46 14.93
CA LYS A 114 4.53 -2.36 14.74
C LYS A 114 4.93 -1.09 13.96
N TYR A 115 4.05 -0.62 13.07
CA TYR A 115 4.27 0.57 12.24
C TYR A 115 3.51 1.81 12.74
N GLY A 116 3.00 1.76 13.97
CA GLY A 116 2.36 2.91 14.62
C GLY A 116 0.89 3.13 14.24
N PHE A 117 0.25 2.17 13.56
CA PHE A 117 -1.17 2.24 13.21
C PHE A 117 -2.02 1.49 14.23
N LYS A 118 -3.21 2.03 14.52
CA LYS A 118 -4.26 1.25 15.16
C LYS A 118 -4.82 0.24 14.15
N LYS A 119 -5.33 -0.89 14.64
CA LYS A 119 -5.89 -1.93 13.75
C LYS A 119 -7.08 -1.46 12.92
N GLU A 120 -7.86 -0.53 13.44
CA GLU A 120 -9.01 0.09 12.76
C GLU A 120 -8.60 1.04 11.64
N ASP A 121 -7.36 1.57 11.65
CA ASP A 121 -6.85 2.48 10.62
C ASP A 121 -6.15 1.74 9.47
N VAL A 122 -5.92 0.44 9.61
CA VAL A 122 -5.40 -0.45 8.57
C VAL A 122 -6.56 -1.22 7.96
N LEU A 123 -6.98 -0.84 6.77
CA LEU A 123 -8.24 -1.28 6.17
C LEU A 123 -8.01 -2.34 5.09
N ILE A 124 -8.88 -3.34 5.08
CA ILE A 124 -8.94 -4.39 4.05
C ILE A 124 -10.41 -4.52 3.65
N TYR A 125 -10.68 -4.43 2.36
CA TYR A 125 -11.99 -4.62 1.77
C TYR A 125 -12.07 -5.94 1.01
N LYS A 126 -13.19 -6.63 1.14
CA LYS A 126 -13.51 -7.77 0.27
C LYS A 126 -13.85 -7.28 -1.12
N ILE A 127 -13.71 -8.15 -2.12
CA ILE A 127 -14.14 -7.83 -3.49
C ILE A 127 -15.64 -7.49 -3.47
N GLY A 128 -15.99 -6.32 -4.03
CA GLY A 128 -17.34 -5.78 -4.03
C GLY A 128 -17.76 -5.02 -2.77
N GLU A 129 -16.96 -5.03 -1.72
CA GLU A 129 -17.20 -4.20 -0.54
C GLU A 129 -16.82 -2.74 -0.81
N PHE A 130 -17.58 -1.81 -0.28
CA PHE A 130 -17.34 -0.37 -0.46
C PHE A 130 -17.64 0.43 0.80
N ASP A 131 -17.05 1.60 0.89
CA ASP A 131 -17.34 2.62 1.89
C ASP A 131 -17.37 4.01 1.25
N SER A 132 -18.01 4.97 1.91
CA SER A 132 -17.95 6.35 1.47
C SER A 132 -16.64 7.01 1.92
N LEU A 133 -16.08 7.90 1.11
CA LEU A 133 -14.94 8.72 1.52
C LEU A 133 -15.23 9.53 2.78
N LYS A 134 -16.48 10.00 2.95
CA LYS A 134 -16.89 10.71 4.16
C LYS A 134 -16.66 9.86 5.41
N LYS A 135 -17.03 8.58 5.37
CA LYS A 135 -16.81 7.64 6.48
C LYS A 135 -15.32 7.36 6.69
N LEU A 136 -14.57 7.14 5.61
CA LEU A 136 -13.14 6.84 5.67
C LEU A 136 -12.31 8.03 6.19
N LEU A 137 -12.69 9.24 5.82
CA LEU A 137 -11.98 10.48 6.17
C LEU A 137 -12.53 11.16 7.43
N SER A 138 -13.62 10.64 8.04
CA SER A 138 -14.06 11.09 9.35
C SER A 138 -13.08 10.60 10.41
N TYR A 139 -12.61 11.52 11.24
CA TYR A 139 -11.82 11.23 12.43
C TYR A 139 -12.74 11.31 13.64
N ASN A 140 -12.71 10.26 14.45
CA ASN A 140 -13.28 10.28 15.80
C ASN A 140 -12.29 10.94 16.76
#